data_35d512bc4064c7e8b2dcf4643f614761
#
_entry.id   35d512bc4064c7e8b2dcf4643f614761
#
_cell.length_a   1.000
_cell.length_b   1.000
_cell.length_c   1.000
_cell.angle_alpha   90.00
_cell.angle_beta   90.00
_cell.angle_gamma   90.00
#
_symmetry.space_group_name_H-M   'P 1'
#
loop_
_entity.id
_entity.type
_entity.pdbx_description
1 polymer ?
#
loop_
_entity_poly.entity_id
_entity_poly.type
_entity_poly.pdbx_seq_one_letter_code
_entity_poly.pdbx_strand_id
1 'polypeptide(L)' 'MAMFIALRLMDGTFKYKKIFGFKRFLVYKEDTDAILVAEGRQDLIEEL' A
#
# COMPACT_ATOMS: atom_id res chain seq x y z
N MET A 1 1.29 -10.80 -2.77
CA MET A 1 2.14 -9.61 -2.81
C MET A 1 1.49 -8.40 -2.14
N ALA A 2 0.18 -8.20 -2.32
CA ALA A 2 -0.50 -7.05 -1.69
C ALA A 2 -0.39 -7.06 -0.17
N MET A 3 -0.52 -8.21 0.47
CA MET A 3 -0.38 -8.31 1.93
C MET A 3 1.03 -7.91 2.38
N PHE A 4 2.05 -8.32 1.65
CA PHE A 4 3.43 -7.94 1.97
C PHE A 4 3.61 -6.42 1.87
N ILE A 5 3.08 -5.83 0.79
CA ILE A 5 3.17 -4.38 0.60
C ILE A 5 2.43 -3.65 1.72
N ALA A 6 1.23 -4.11 2.07
CA ALA A 6 0.45 -3.50 3.13
C ALA A 6 1.18 -3.55 4.47
N LEU A 7 1.78 -4.70 4.80
CA LEU A 7 2.53 -4.84 6.05
C LEU A 7 3.71 -3.87 6.09
N ARG A 8 4.41 -3.70 4.98
CA ARG A 8 5.55 -2.79 4.92
C ARG A 8 5.13 -1.33 4.98
N LEU A 9 3.95 -1.01 4.46
CA LEU A 9 3.41 0.34 4.60
C LEU A 9 3.03 0.61 6.06
N MET A 10 2.44 -0.39 6.72
CA MET A 10 2.03 -0.23 8.12
C MET A 10 3.21 -0.12 9.08
N ASP A 11 4.31 -0.81 8.80
CA ASP A 11 5.48 -0.73 9.68
C ASP A 11 6.43 0.43 9.32
N GLY A 12 6.13 1.16 8.25
CA GLY A 12 6.92 2.33 7.85
C GLY A 12 8.10 2.04 6.95
N THR A 13 8.30 0.76 6.56
CA THR A 13 9.42 0.38 5.70
C THR A 13 9.27 0.94 4.30
N PHE A 14 8.03 0.88 3.74
CA PHE A 14 7.75 1.42 2.41
C PHE A 14 7.00 2.74 2.52
N LYS A 15 7.21 3.61 1.52
CA LYS A 15 6.43 4.82 1.35
C LYS A 15 5.42 4.58 0.24
N TYR A 16 4.17 4.92 0.49
CA TYR A 16 3.07 4.64 -0.45
C TYR A 16 3.36 5.16 -1.86
N LYS A 17 3.72 6.44 -1.98
CA LYS A 17 3.99 7.02 -3.29
C LYS A 17 5.22 6.42 -3.96
N LYS A 18 6.19 6.00 -3.18
CA LYS A 18 7.39 5.38 -3.74
C LYS A 18 7.12 3.99 -4.28
N ILE A 19 6.42 3.16 -3.49
CA ILE A 19 6.17 1.78 -3.92
C ILE A 19 5.23 1.75 -5.13
N PHE A 20 4.22 2.59 -5.15
CA PHE A 20 3.26 2.62 -6.26
C PHE A 20 3.71 3.53 -7.40
N GLY A 21 4.91 4.09 -7.30
CA GLY A 21 5.57 4.73 -8.42
C GLY A 21 6.15 3.73 -9.40
N PHE A 22 6.34 2.47 -8.97
CA PHE A 22 6.80 1.41 -9.86
C PHE A 22 5.61 0.73 -10.51
N LYS A 23 5.59 0.69 -11.84
CA LYS A 23 4.46 0.11 -12.57
C LYS A 23 4.16 -1.32 -12.15
N ARG A 24 5.19 -2.13 -11.89
CA ARG A 24 5.01 -3.53 -11.51
C ARG A 24 4.27 -3.69 -10.18
N PHE A 25 4.34 -2.70 -9.30
CA PHE A 25 3.65 -2.75 -8.02
C PHE A 25 2.29 -2.09 -8.08
N LEU A 26 2.05 -1.25 -9.07
CA LEU A 26 0.81 -0.52 -9.20
C LEU A 26 -0.40 -1.45 -9.36
N VAL A 27 -0.19 -2.63 -9.94
CA VAL A 27 -1.25 -3.63 -10.12
C VAL A 27 -1.79 -4.14 -8.79
N TYR A 28 -1.03 -3.97 -7.70
CA TYR A 28 -1.43 -4.42 -6.36
C TYR A 28 -2.07 -3.31 -5.53
N LYS A 29 -2.17 -2.10 -6.08
CA LYS A 29 -2.65 -0.93 -5.33
C LYS A 29 -4.05 -1.15 -4.78
N GLU A 30 -4.97 -1.62 -5.62
CA GLU A 30 -6.36 -1.80 -5.22
C GLU A 30 -6.48 -2.82 -4.08
N ASP A 31 -5.81 -3.95 -4.22
CA ASP A 31 -5.82 -4.98 -3.18
C ASP A 31 -5.14 -4.49 -1.90
N THR A 32 -4.03 -3.78 -2.05
CA THR A 32 -3.31 -3.22 -0.90
C THR A 32 -4.18 -2.20 -0.17
N ASP A 33 -4.86 -1.33 -0.91
CA ASP A 33 -5.75 -0.33 -0.30
C ASP A 33 -6.87 -1.02 0.48
N ALA A 34 -7.44 -2.09 -0.07
CA ALA A 34 -8.49 -2.83 0.61
C ALA A 34 -8.00 -3.41 1.94
N ILE A 35 -6.77 -3.93 1.96
CA ILE A 35 -6.17 -4.46 3.18
C ILE A 35 -5.96 -3.34 4.21
N LEU A 36 -5.46 -2.20 3.77
CA LEU A 36 -5.21 -1.07 4.67
C LEU A 36 -6.51 -0.57 5.29
N VAL A 37 -7.58 -0.49 4.50
CA VAL A 37 -8.89 -0.10 5.03
C VAL A 37 -9.40 -1.11 6.04
N ALA A 38 -9.25 -2.40 5.75
CA ALA A 38 -9.69 -3.47 6.64
C ALA A 38 -8.94 -3.42 7.98
N GLU A 39 -7.69 -2.96 7.96
CA GLU A 39 -6.86 -2.85 9.17
C GLU A 39 -7.03 -1.50 9.88
N GLY A 40 -7.93 -0.65 9.37
CA GLY A 40 -8.13 0.66 9.95
C GLY A 40 -6.99 1.64 9.69
N ARG A 41 -6.22 1.40 8.64
CA ARG A 41 -5.05 2.20 8.31
C ARG A 41 -5.19 2.90 6.96
N GLN A 42 -6.41 3.36 6.64
CA GLN A 42 -6.61 4.14 5.43
C GLN A 42 -5.84 5.46 5.43
N ASP A 43 -5.35 5.88 6.59
CA ASP A 43 -4.48 7.06 6.70
C ASP A 43 -3.20 6.90 5.86
N LEU A 44 -2.79 5.66 5.57
CA LEU A 44 -1.59 5.40 4.78
C LEU A 44 -1.82 5.52 3.28
N ILE A 45 -3.08 5.50 2.84
CA ILE A 45 -3.41 5.60 1.43
C ILE A 45 -3.24 7.06 1.00
N GLU A 46 -2.49 7.28 -0.06
CA GLU A 46 -2.23 8.62 -0.58
C GLU A 46 -2.74 8.74 -2.00
N GLU A 47 -2.99 9.95 -2.40
CA GLU A 47 -3.41 10.24 -3.76
C GLU A 47 -2.20 10.23 -4.68
N LEU A 48 -2.25 9.43 -5.73
CA LEU A 48 -1.20 9.34 -6.72
C LEU A 48 -1.51 10.21 -7.94
#